data_ac518d8ee00d9d12062f6e24238c8fd1
#
_entry.id   ac518d8ee00d9d12062f6e24238c8fd1
#
_cell.length_a   1.000
_cell.length_b   1.000
_cell.length_c   1.000
_cell.angle_alpha   90.00
_cell.angle_beta   90.00
_cell.angle_gamma   90.00
#
_symmetry.space_group_name_H-M   'P 1'
#
loop_
_entity.id
_entity.type
_entity.pdbx_description
1 polymer ?
#
loop_
_entity_poly.entity_id
_entity_poly.type
_entity_poly.pdbx_seq_one_letter_code
_entity_poly.pdbx_strand_id
1 'polypeptide(L)'
;MLNQASIVRGSETTRQPGGSIMTFSPAGLARTLLAKTDSEITAIYLDDLDQVLGNEFSPSVVESHIQRWETGAPYCFPGRGKLQPTLTRRSSRVLLAGDYLGTLYTETSISTGFSAASEAASQLASEGQQARKIPTALTTVH
;
A
#
# COMPACT_ATOMS: atom_id res chain seq x y z
N MET A 1 -6.98 -14.99 -6.66
CA MET A 1 -6.51 -14.90 -8.05
C MET A 1 -7.17 -13.70 -8.72
N LEU A 2 -6.41 -12.85 -9.39
CA LEU A 2 -6.88 -11.65 -10.08
C LEU A 2 -6.38 -11.68 -11.52
N ASN A 3 -7.31 -11.51 -12.47
CA ASN A 3 -6.96 -11.34 -13.88
C ASN A 3 -6.81 -9.84 -14.17
N GLN A 4 -5.61 -9.40 -14.46
CA GLN A 4 -5.28 -7.99 -14.73
C GLN A 4 -5.15 -7.65 -16.22
N ALA A 5 -5.36 -8.60 -17.10
CA ALA A 5 -5.16 -8.41 -18.53
C ALA A 5 -6.00 -7.24 -19.11
N SER A 6 -7.21 -7.06 -18.63
CA SER A 6 -8.09 -5.98 -19.09
C SER A 6 -7.65 -4.58 -18.62
N ILE A 7 -6.95 -4.51 -17.48
CA ILE A 7 -6.46 -3.25 -16.91
C ILE A 7 -5.17 -2.80 -17.60
N VAL A 8 -4.25 -3.76 -17.81
CA VAL A 8 -2.93 -3.47 -18.39
C VAL A 8 -3.03 -3.13 -19.89
N ARG A 9 -3.96 -3.74 -20.61
CA ARG A 9 -4.10 -3.56 -22.07
C ARG A 9 -4.95 -2.35 -22.49
N GLY A 10 -5.64 -1.71 -21.58
CA GLY A 10 -6.37 -0.48 -21.83
C GLY A 10 -7.34 -0.57 -23.03
N SER A 11 -7.25 0.42 -23.91
CA SER A 11 -8.13 0.59 -25.08
C SER A 11 -7.63 -0.06 -26.38
N GLU A 12 -6.75 -1.06 -26.31
CA GLU A 12 -6.31 -1.77 -27.52
C GLU A 12 -7.51 -2.33 -28.30
N THR A 13 -7.65 -1.93 -29.54
CA THR A 13 -8.75 -2.35 -30.42
C THR A 13 -8.61 -3.81 -30.87
N THR A 14 -7.40 -4.34 -30.88
CA THR A 14 -7.10 -5.73 -31.25
C THR A 14 -6.50 -6.45 -30.04
N ARG A 15 -7.27 -7.33 -29.42
CA ARG A 15 -6.79 -8.16 -28.31
C ARG A 15 -5.84 -9.23 -28.84
N GLN A 16 -4.59 -9.17 -28.43
CA GLN A 16 -3.66 -10.28 -28.59
C GLN A 16 -4.03 -11.40 -27.60
N PRO A 17 -3.86 -12.68 -27.98
CA PRO A 17 -4.01 -13.79 -27.04
C PRO A 17 -3.09 -13.63 -25.82
N GLY A 18 -3.54 -14.16 -24.69
CA GLY A 18 -2.78 -14.14 -23.44
C GLY A 18 -3.38 -13.22 -22.37
N GLY A 19 -2.79 -13.23 -21.21
CA GLY A 19 -3.24 -12.48 -20.04
C GLY A 19 -2.23 -12.52 -18.92
N SER A 20 -2.56 -11.85 -17.81
CA SER A 20 -1.78 -11.88 -16.59
C SER A 20 -2.68 -12.34 -15.44
N ILE A 21 -2.21 -13.31 -14.67
CA ILE A 21 -2.87 -13.80 -13.47
C ILE A 21 -1.98 -13.48 -12.27
N MET A 22 -2.55 -12.86 -11.26
CA MET A 22 -1.89 -12.62 -9.99
C MET A 22 -2.49 -13.51 -8.92
N THR A 23 -1.64 -14.26 -8.22
CA THR A 23 -1.99 -15.01 -7.01
C THR A 23 -1.49 -14.24 -5.79
N PHE A 24 -2.24 -14.29 -4.70
CA PHE A 24 -1.92 -13.59 -3.48
C PHE A 24 -1.94 -14.54 -2.29
N SER A 25 -0.84 -14.59 -1.54
CA SER A 25 -0.68 -15.44 -0.36
C SER A 25 -0.65 -14.59 0.90
N PRO A 26 -1.73 -14.54 1.68
CA PRO A 26 -1.74 -13.78 2.92
C PRO A 26 -1.24 -14.59 4.12
N ALA A 27 -0.81 -13.87 5.16
CA ALA A 27 -0.62 -14.35 6.53
C ALA A 27 0.17 -15.67 6.67
N GLY A 28 -0.48 -16.73 7.14
CA GLY A 28 0.18 -18.01 7.46
C GLY A 28 0.81 -18.68 6.24
N LEU A 29 0.11 -18.68 5.10
CA LEU A 29 0.63 -19.25 3.86
C LEU A 29 1.86 -18.47 3.37
N ALA A 30 1.83 -17.15 3.42
CA ALA A 30 2.99 -16.33 3.05
C ALA A 30 4.24 -16.71 3.86
N ARG A 31 4.11 -16.93 5.18
CA ARG A 31 5.24 -17.34 6.03
C ARG A 31 5.88 -18.65 5.59
N THR A 32 5.08 -19.64 5.19
CA THR A 32 5.61 -20.91 4.70
C THR A 32 6.30 -20.78 3.36
N LEU A 33 5.86 -19.84 2.52
CA LEU A 33 6.41 -19.61 1.20
C LEU A 33 7.67 -18.72 1.22
N LEU A 34 7.84 -17.85 2.22
CA LEU A 34 9.02 -16.97 2.31
C LEU A 34 10.36 -17.73 2.35
N ALA A 35 10.35 -18.94 2.91
CA ALA A 35 11.55 -19.79 3.00
C ALA A 35 11.84 -20.61 1.73
N LYS A 36 10.96 -20.58 0.73
CA LYS A 36 11.07 -21.34 -0.51
C LYS A 36 11.72 -20.52 -1.61
N THR A 37 12.32 -21.22 -2.57
CA THR A 37 12.84 -20.59 -3.80
C THR A 37 11.70 -20.15 -4.71
N ASP A 38 11.99 -19.25 -5.65
CA ASP A 38 11.02 -18.82 -6.66
C ASP A 38 10.48 -19.98 -7.49
N SER A 39 11.35 -20.93 -7.84
CA SER A 39 10.97 -22.13 -8.60
C SER A 39 9.99 -23.01 -7.83
N GLU A 40 10.22 -23.21 -6.52
CA GLU A 40 9.32 -24.00 -5.66
C GLU A 40 7.96 -23.32 -5.51
N ILE A 41 7.94 -21.99 -5.32
CA ILE A 41 6.69 -21.23 -5.21
C ILE A 41 5.94 -21.27 -6.54
N THR A 42 6.63 -21.08 -7.65
CA THR A 42 6.04 -21.17 -8.98
C THR A 42 5.41 -22.55 -9.21
N ALA A 43 6.13 -23.63 -8.87
CA ALA A 43 5.62 -25.00 -9.05
C ALA A 43 4.35 -25.24 -8.23
N ILE A 44 4.32 -24.79 -6.97
CA ILE A 44 3.14 -24.91 -6.09
C ILE A 44 1.94 -24.20 -6.72
N TYR A 45 2.11 -22.96 -7.19
CA TYR A 45 1.01 -22.21 -7.77
C TYR A 45 0.56 -22.72 -9.14
N LEU A 46 1.47 -23.24 -9.95
CA LEU A 46 1.09 -23.86 -11.20
C LEU A 46 0.27 -25.12 -10.99
N ASP A 47 0.62 -25.96 -10.01
CA ASP A 47 -0.16 -27.14 -9.63
C ASP A 47 -1.56 -26.74 -9.12
N ASP A 48 -1.65 -25.76 -8.23
CA ASP A 48 -2.95 -25.22 -7.76
C ASP A 48 -3.79 -24.67 -8.91
N LEU A 49 -3.18 -23.95 -9.85
CA LEU A 49 -3.88 -23.36 -10.99
C LEU A 49 -4.35 -24.43 -12.00
N ASP A 50 -3.56 -25.48 -12.22
CA ASP A 50 -3.94 -26.62 -13.05
C ASP A 50 -5.16 -27.36 -12.47
N GLN A 51 -5.23 -27.48 -11.13
CA GLN A 51 -6.40 -28.07 -10.46
C GLN A 51 -7.67 -27.23 -10.65
N VAL A 52 -7.56 -25.90 -10.73
CA VAL A 52 -8.70 -24.99 -10.85
C VAL A 52 -9.08 -24.69 -12.28
N LEU A 53 -8.10 -24.54 -13.17
CA LEU A 53 -8.28 -24.08 -14.55
C LEU A 53 -8.13 -25.18 -15.60
N GLY A 54 -7.62 -26.35 -15.18
CA GLY A 54 -7.32 -27.48 -16.05
C GLY A 54 -5.83 -27.62 -16.37
N ASN A 55 -5.39 -28.84 -16.60
CA ASN A 55 -3.98 -29.23 -16.76
C ASN A 55 -3.30 -28.61 -18.00
N GLU A 56 -4.02 -27.88 -18.84
CA GLU A 56 -3.47 -27.16 -19.98
C GLU A 56 -2.97 -25.75 -19.62
N PHE A 57 -3.19 -25.33 -18.37
CA PHE A 57 -2.84 -23.97 -17.93
C PHE A 57 -1.32 -23.80 -17.78
N SER A 58 -0.66 -24.66 -17.01
CA SER A 58 0.80 -24.58 -16.79
C SER A 58 1.63 -24.53 -18.06
N PRO A 59 1.36 -25.37 -19.08
CA PRO A 59 2.10 -25.29 -20.34
C PRO A 59 1.92 -23.97 -21.10
N SER A 60 0.87 -23.21 -20.81
CA SER A 60 0.60 -21.92 -21.44
C SER A 60 1.31 -20.74 -20.75
N VAL A 61 1.95 -20.95 -19.60
CA VAL A 61 2.63 -19.91 -18.86
C VAL A 61 3.99 -19.60 -19.49
N VAL A 62 4.16 -18.38 -19.96
CA VAL A 62 5.39 -17.91 -20.63
C VAL A 62 6.39 -17.35 -19.65
N GLU A 63 5.90 -16.72 -18.56
CA GLU A 63 6.73 -16.05 -17.56
C GLU A 63 6.04 -16.07 -16.19
N SER A 64 6.83 -16.16 -15.13
CA SER A 64 6.38 -16.01 -13.75
C SER A 64 7.32 -15.09 -12.99
N HIS A 65 6.75 -14.29 -12.08
CA HIS A 65 7.50 -13.42 -11.18
C HIS A 65 6.99 -13.58 -9.75
N ILE A 66 7.91 -13.70 -8.80
CA ILE A 66 7.61 -13.82 -7.38
C ILE A 66 8.02 -12.52 -6.67
N GLN A 67 7.04 -11.78 -6.20
CA GLN A 67 7.27 -10.63 -5.34
C GLN A 67 7.06 -11.02 -3.87
N ARG A 68 8.09 -10.82 -3.04
CA ARG A 68 8.04 -11.07 -1.60
C ARG A 68 7.94 -9.77 -0.83
N TRP A 69 7.07 -9.78 0.17
CA TRP A 69 6.91 -8.69 1.12
C TRP A 69 7.04 -9.27 2.53
N GLU A 70 8.12 -9.00 3.22
CA GLU A 70 8.33 -9.43 4.62
C GLU A 70 7.29 -8.78 5.54
N THR A 71 6.95 -7.53 5.25
CA THR A 71 5.90 -6.76 5.92
C THR A 71 4.94 -6.24 4.86
N GLY A 72 3.82 -6.93 4.69
CA GLY A 72 2.86 -6.60 3.63
C GLY A 72 1.78 -5.63 4.07
N ALA A 73 0.91 -6.05 4.99
CA ALA A 73 -0.24 -5.27 5.43
C ALA A 73 -0.27 -5.10 6.95
N PRO A 74 -0.83 -3.99 7.45
CA PRO A 74 -1.02 -3.80 8.88
C PRO A 74 -1.91 -4.89 9.49
N TYR A 75 -1.50 -5.41 10.64
CA TYR A 75 -2.30 -6.40 11.35
C TYR A 75 -3.38 -5.75 12.21
N CYS A 76 -4.63 -6.06 11.90
CA CYS A 76 -5.78 -5.60 12.66
C CYS A 76 -6.09 -6.57 13.82
N PHE A 77 -5.41 -6.40 14.94
CA PHE A 77 -5.66 -7.18 16.15
C PHE A 77 -6.92 -6.69 16.90
N PRO A 78 -7.56 -7.55 17.72
CA PRO A 78 -8.68 -7.16 18.58
C PRO A 78 -8.30 -5.99 19.49
N GLY A 79 -9.12 -4.94 19.50
CA GLY A 79 -8.85 -3.73 20.29
C GLY A 79 -7.99 -2.66 19.61
N ARG A 80 -7.49 -2.89 18.40
CA ARG A 80 -6.73 -1.87 17.64
C ARG A 80 -7.45 -0.53 17.53
N GLY A 81 -8.78 -0.54 17.44
CA GLY A 81 -9.58 0.69 17.39
C GLY A 81 -9.35 1.64 18.57
N LYS A 82 -8.91 1.15 19.73
CA LYS A 82 -8.56 1.99 20.90
C LYS A 82 -7.34 2.87 20.65
N LEU A 83 -6.47 2.50 19.70
CA LEU A 83 -5.29 3.27 19.33
C LEU A 83 -5.61 4.37 18.31
N GLN A 84 -6.75 4.29 17.62
CA GLN A 84 -7.11 5.19 16.54
C GLN A 84 -7.06 6.68 16.93
N PRO A 85 -7.59 7.11 18.10
CA PRO A 85 -7.51 8.52 18.51
C PRO A 85 -6.08 9.03 18.68
N THR A 86 -5.16 8.16 19.10
CA THR A 86 -3.73 8.51 19.24
C THR A 86 -3.05 8.61 17.89
N LEU A 87 -3.34 7.67 16.98
CA LEU A 87 -2.77 7.63 15.64
C LEU A 87 -3.24 8.80 14.75
N THR A 88 -4.47 9.26 14.96
CA THR A 88 -5.07 10.36 14.18
C THR A 88 -4.92 11.74 14.85
N ARG A 89 -4.16 11.83 15.94
CA ARG A 89 -3.97 13.11 16.65
C ARG A 89 -3.25 14.13 15.77
N ARG A 90 -3.87 15.29 15.58
CA ARG A 90 -3.38 16.38 14.74
C ARG A 90 -2.57 17.46 15.46
N SER A 91 -2.33 17.29 16.76
CA SER A 91 -1.66 18.31 17.60
C SER A 91 -0.14 18.17 17.67
N SER A 92 0.47 17.36 16.78
CA SER A 92 1.92 17.17 16.76
C SER A 92 2.52 17.66 15.42
N ARG A 93 3.83 17.90 15.43
CA ARG A 93 4.59 18.19 14.20
C ARG A 93 4.82 16.94 13.34
N VAL A 94 4.47 15.77 13.86
CA VAL A 94 4.53 14.50 13.15
C VAL A 94 3.11 14.13 12.73
N LEU A 95 2.87 14.07 11.44
CA LEU A 95 1.61 13.68 10.86
C LEU A 95 1.76 12.29 10.24
N LEU A 96 0.80 11.43 10.51
CA LEU A 96 0.82 10.06 10.03
C LEU A 96 -0.09 9.92 8.81
N ALA A 97 0.35 9.12 7.83
CA ALA A 97 -0.42 8.75 6.67
C ALA A 97 -0.18 7.27 6.35
N GLY A 98 -1.18 6.60 5.82
CA GLY A 98 -1.08 5.20 5.41
C GLY A 98 -2.38 4.44 5.63
N ASP A 99 -2.45 3.26 5.04
CA ASP A 99 -3.61 2.37 5.12
C ASP A 99 -3.91 1.90 6.56
N TYR A 100 -2.89 1.81 7.42
CA TYR A 100 -3.05 1.46 8.84
C TYR A 100 -3.89 2.47 9.64
N LEU A 101 -4.19 3.64 9.10
CA LEU A 101 -5.08 4.63 9.73
C LEU A 101 -6.57 4.37 9.46
N GLY A 102 -6.91 3.35 8.68
CA GLY A 102 -8.31 3.06 8.35
C GLY A 102 -8.52 1.61 7.90
N THR A 103 -8.93 1.42 6.66
CA THR A 103 -9.47 0.17 6.14
C THR A 103 -8.46 -0.76 5.45
N LEU A 104 -7.18 -0.49 5.52
CA LEU A 104 -6.09 -1.27 4.89
C LEU A 104 -6.12 -1.29 3.35
N TYR A 105 -6.73 -0.32 2.72
CA TYR A 105 -6.81 -0.20 1.26
C TYR A 105 -6.01 0.99 0.74
N THR A 106 -5.64 0.93 -0.52
CA THR A 106 -4.95 2.02 -1.24
C THR A 106 -5.70 3.35 -1.11
N GLU A 107 -7.02 3.33 -1.14
CA GLU A 107 -7.87 4.50 -0.93
C GLU A 107 -7.59 5.19 0.41
N THR A 108 -7.42 4.40 1.48
CA THR A 108 -7.06 4.93 2.80
C THR A 108 -5.67 5.57 2.80
N SER A 109 -4.70 4.96 2.12
CA SER A 109 -3.36 5.53 2.00
C SER A 109 -3.38 6.88 1.29
N ILE A 110 -4.14 6.98 0.19
CA ILE A 110 -4.30 8.21 -0.58
C ILE A 110 -4.99 9.29 0.25
N SER A 111 -6.14 8.99 0.83
CA SER A 111 -6.95 9.96 1.59
C SER A 111 -6.23 10.47 2.84
N THR A 112 -5.54 9.59 3.56
CA THR A 112 -4.75 9.98 4.73
C THR A 112 -3.50 10.77 4.34
N GLY A 113 -2.89 10.49 3.18
CA GLY A 113 -1.80 11.27 2.62
C GLY A 113 -2.23 12.71 2.32
N PHE A 114 -3.34 12.90 1.63
CA PHE A 114 -3.91 14.23 1.38
C PHE A 114 -4.27 14.97 2.68
N SER A 115 -4.85 14.27 3.65
CA SER A 115 -5.19 14.86 4.95
C SER A 115 -3.95 15.33 5.70
N ALA A 116 -2.89 14.53 5.74
CA ALA A 116 -1.63 14.88 6.37
C ALA A 116 -0.95 16.08 5.67
N ALA A 117 -0.94 16.09 4.34
CA ALA A 117 -0.37 17.20 3.57
C ALA A 117 -1.12 18.52 3.82
N SER A 118 -2.46 18.48 3.82
CA SER A 118 -3.31 19.64 4.10
C SER A 118 -3.08 20.20 5.50
N GLU A 119 -2.97 19.31 6.50
CA GLU A 119 -2.68 19.70 7.88
C GLU A 119 -1.29 20.32 8.00
N ALA A 120 -0.27 19.72 7.38
CA ALA A 120 1.09 20.27 7.36
C ALA A 120 1.11 21.70 6.76
N ALA A 121 0.43 21.89 5.64
CA ALA A 121 0.34 23.21 5.00
C ALA A 121 -0.34 24.25 5.90
N SER A 122 -1.40 23.84 6.61
CA SER A 122 -2.12 24.72 7.55
C SER A 122 -1.26 25.12 8.74
N GLN A 123 -0.49 24.18 9.30
CA GLN A 123 0.42 24.43 10.42
C GLN A 123 1.54 25.38 10.02
N LEU A 124 2.16 25.19 8.85
CA LEU A 124 3.20 26.06 8.31
C LEU A 124 2.69 27.47 8.03
N ALA A 125 1.49 27.60 7.49
CA ALA A 125 0.87 28.91 7.23
C ALA A 125 0.61 29.67 8.54
N SER A 126 0.13 29.00 9.58
CA SER A 126 -0.12 29.62 10.88
C SER A 126 1.16 30.02 11.60
N GLU A 127 2.22 29.20 11.56
CA GLU A 127 3.54 29.54 12.10
C GLU A 127 4.16 30.74 11.38
N GLY A 128 4.04 30.79 10.04
CA GLY A 128 4.53 31.95 9.26
C GLY A 128 3.79 33.24 9.58
N GLN A 129 2.50 33.20 9.90
CA GLN A 129 1.73 34.36 10.32
C GLN A 129 2.12 34.81 11.74
N GLN A 130 2.38 33.88 12.64
CA GLN A 130 2.84 34.17 14.01
C GLN A 130 4.23 34.81 14.01
N ALA A 131 5.16 34.30 13.22
CA ALA A 131 6.49 34.85 13.06
C ALA A 131 6.48 36.31 12.54
N ARG A 132 5.54 36.63 11.66
CA ARG A 132 5.35 38.00 11.12
C ARG A 132 4.74 38.99 12.13
N LYS A 133 4.07 38.49 13.18
CA LYS A 133 3.44 39.33 14.23
C LYS A 133 4.35 39.64 15.39
N ILE A 134 5.55 39.08 15.48
CA ILE A 134 6.53 39.42 16.49
C ILE A 134 7.12 40.79 16.08
N PRO A 135 6.85 41.88 16.85
CA PRO A 135 7.48 43.18 16.56
C PRO A 135 8.98 43.03 16.74
N THR A 136 9.75 43.46 15.75
CA THR A 136 11.19 43.64 15.93
C THR A 136 11.33 44.76 16.97
N ALA A 137 11.56 44.41 18.22
CA ALA A 137 11.91 45.38 19.25
C ALA A 137 13.23 46.01 18.80
N LEU A 138 13.17 47.25 18.32
CA LEU A 138 14.31 48.09 18.02
C LEU A 138 15.13 48.23 19.30
N THR A 139 16.25 47.57 19.38
CA THR A 139 17.28 47.82 20.37
C THR A 139 17.89 49.17 20.02
N THR A 140 17.36 50.23 20.55
CA THR A 140 18.01 51.55 20.57
C THR A 140 19.00 51.47 21.74
N VAL A 141 20.25 51.21 21.47
CA VAL A 141 21.36 51.44 22.43
C VAL A 141 21.82 52.85 22.21
N HIS A 142 21.66 53.66 23.25
CA HIS A 142 22.34 54.94 23.40
C HIS A 142 23.69 54.75 24.03
#